data_d7f80a2c9a8c8908c644e2689069aa09
#
_entry.id   d7f80a2c9a8c8908c644e2689069aa09
#
_cell.length_a   1.000
_cell.length_b   1.000
_cell.length_c   1.000
_cell.angle_alpha   90.00
_cell.angle_beta   90.00
_cell.angle_gamma   90.00
#
_symmetry.space_group_name_H-M   'P 1'
#
loop_
_entity.id
_entity.type
_entity.pdbx_description
1 polymer ?
#
loop_
_entity_poly.entity_id
_entity_poly.type
_entity_poly.pdbx_seq_one_letter_code
_entity_poly.pdbx_strand_id
1 'polypeptide(L)'
;ENYEYDDWIEIYNSGASSVNLSGYGLSDDSLKPYKFVFPDYTLAAGSYVTIFAADTNVTKLSHWETAVKASDSWKYRANTSAPASGNWRDPAFNDASWSSGTGGIGMSDSDDGTSVSGCVSVYMRRSFTISDTSKILNAVFNMDFDDGFVAYLNGVEIARVNLGTPGNFPA
;
A
#
# COMPACT_ATOMS: atom_id res chain seq x y z
N GLU A 1 -6.78 15.51 -14.27
CA GLU A 1 -5.74 15.52 -13.23
C GLU A 1 -4.61 14.62 -13.76
N ASN A 2 -3.42 15.20 -13.96
CA ASN A 2 -2.25 14.44 -14.36
C ASN A 2 -1.83 13.60 -13.15
N TYR A 3 -1.97 12.28 -13.25
CA TYR A 3 -1.29 11.36 -12.35
C TYR A 3 0.19 11.38 -12.78
N GLU A 4 0.99 12.27 -12.19
CA GLU A 4 2.43 12.15 -12.23
C GLU A 4 2.80 11.01 -11.29
N TYR A 5 3.36 9.95 -11.86
CA TYR A 5 4.01 8.90 -11.08
C TYR A 5 5.35 9.47 -10.65
N ASP A 6 5.46 9.84 -9.39
CA ASP A 6 6.73 10.28 -8.82
C ASP A 6 7.74 9.13 -8.88
N ASP A 7 8.95 9.43 -9.32
CA ASP A 7 10.07 8.50 -9.22
C ASP A 7 10.36 8.19 -7.75
N TRP A 8 10.88 7.02 -7.48
CA TRP A 8 11.24 6.61 -6.13
C TRP A 8 12.62 5.96 -6.10
N ILE A 9 13.26 6.05 -4.95
CA ILE A 9 14.58 5.48 -4.67
C ILE A 9 14.46 4.61 -3.42
N GLU A 10 14.92 3.38 -3.50
CA GLU A 10 14.99 2.48 -2.37
C GLU A 10 16.43 2.27 -1.95
N ILE A 11 16.69 2.42 -0.66
CA ILE A 11 18.00 2.15 -0.05
C ILE A 11 17.86 0.99 0.91
N TYR A 12 18.62 -0.07 0.67
CA TYR A 12 18.63 -1.28 1.47
C TYR A 12 19.91 -1.38 2.32
N ASN A 13 19.75 -1.61 3.62
CA ASN A 13 20.89 -1.92 4.50
C ASN A 13 21.19 -3.42 4.47
N SER A 14 22.11 -3.85 3.62
CA SER A 14 22.57 -5.25 3.53
C SER A 14 23.55 -5.66 4.66
N GLY A 15 23.91 -4.73 5.53
CA GLY A 15 24.82 -4.99 6.64
C GLY A 15 24.16 -5.74 7.80
N ALA A 16 25.00 -6.23 8.73
CA ALA A 16 24.55 -6.91 9.94
C ALA A 16 24.22 -5.96 11.10
N SER A 17 24.42 -4.65 10.92
CA SER A 17 24.20 -3.61 11.94
C SER A 17 23.37 -2.46 11.37
N SER A 18 22.68 -1.75 12.25
CA SER A 18 21.99 -0.52 11.87
C SER A 18 22.96 0.56 11.39
N VAL A 19 22.54 1.37 10.42
CA VAL A 19 23.28 2.51 9.86
C VAL A 19 22.51 3.79 10.13
N ASN A 20 23.18 4.78 10.72
CA ASN A 20 22.60 6.11 10.85
C ASN A 20 22.83 6.88 9.55
N LEU A 21 21.75 7.30 8.91
CA LEU A 21 21.75 8.06 7.65
C LEU A 21 21.69 9.58 7.88
N SER A 22 21.60 10.05 9.12
CA SER A 22 21.50 11.47 9.44
C SER A 22 22.63 12.28 8.78
N GLY A 23 22.23 13.30 8.02
CA GLY A 23 23.17 14.18 7.32
C GLY A 23 23.75 13.63 6.00
N TYR A 24 23.46 12.38 5.62
CA TYR A 24 23.82 11.89 4.29
C TYR A 24 23.00 12.59 3.22
N GLY A 25 23.68 12.94 2.13
CA GLY A 25 23.05 13.56 0.97
C GLY A 25 22.66 12.54 -0.09
N LEU A 26 21.59 12.83 -0.81
CA LEU A 26 21.17 12.11 -2.00
C LEU A 26 20.95 13.10 -3.13
N SER A 27 21.46 12.80 -4.32
CA SER A 27 21.35 13.67 -5.48
C SER A 27 21.64 12.91 -6.77
N ASP A 28 20.99 13.33 -7.86
CA ASP A 28 21.26 13.00 -9.25
C ASP A 28 22.29 13.94 -9.91
N ASP A 29 22.77 14.96 -9.17
CA ASP A 29 23.70 15.98 -9.63
C ASP A 29 24.95 15.98 -8.77
N SER A 30 26.07 15.53 -9.32
CA SER A 30 27.37 15.48 -8.62
C SER A 30 27.90 16.85 -8.14
N LEU A 31 27.42 17.95 -8.76
CA LEU A 31 27.78 19.31 -8.36
C LEU A 31 26.91 19.82 -7.19
N LYS A 32 25.81 19.14 -6.90
CA LYS A 32 24.87 19.45 -5.83
C LYS A 32 24.57 18.19 -5.01
N PRO A 33 25.54 17.61 -4.29
CA PRO A 33 25.40 16.29 -3.65
C PRO A 33 24.36 16.23 -2.51
N TYR A 34 23.84 17.34 -2.07
CA TYR A 34 22.89 17.47 -0.96
C TYR A 34 21.53 18.02 -1.41
N LYS A 35 21.00 17.60 -2.58
CA LYS A 35 19.65 17.99 -2.99
C LYS A 35 18.60 17.48 -2.01
N PHE A 36 18.75 16.29 -1.50
CA PHE A 36 18.03 15.76 -0.35
C PHE A 36 19.03 15.40 0.74
N VAL A 37 18.72 15.75 1.97
CA VAL A 37 19.53 15.39 3.14
C VAL A 37 18.67 14.58 4.09
N PHE A 38 19.17 13.40 4.47
CA PHE A 38 18.47 12.59 5.44
C PHE A 38 18.34 13.32 6.77
N PRO A 39 17.12 13.42 7.35
CA PRO A 39 16.94 13.83 8.73
C PRO A 39 17.60 12.83 9.67
N ASP A 40 17.41 12.97 10.98
CA ASP A 40 17.86 11.96 11.94
C ASP A 40 17.07 10.66 11.70
N TYR A 41 17.73 9.72 11.03
CA TYR A 41 17.13 8.46 10.61
C TYR A 41 18.14 7.31 10.71
N THR A 42 17.75 6.25 11.43
CA THR A 42 18.54 5.03 11.55
C THR A 42 17.88 3.89 10.79
N LEU A 43 18.56 3.38 9.77
CA LEU A 43 18.13 2.24 8.96
C LEU A 43 18.63 0.94 9.59
N ALA A 44 17.72 0.12 10.09
CA ALA A 44 18.04 -1.14 10.74
C ALA A 44 18.72 -2.14 9.76
N ALA A 45 19.47 -3.09 10.31
CA ALA A 45 20.04 -4.18 9.53
C ALA A 45 18.95 -4.95 8.79
N GLY A 46 19.17 -5.28 7.52
CA GLY A 46 18.21 -6.01 6.68
C GLY A 46 16.93 -5.24 6.33
N SER A 47 16.89 -3.94 6.61
CA SER A 47 15.75 -3.08 6.30
C SER A 47 16.02 -2.17 5.11
N TYR A 48 14.97 -1.61 4.55
CA TYR A 48 15.06 -0.62 3.47
C TYR A 48 14.26 0.64 3.82
N VAL A 49 14.59 1.73 3.14
CA VAL A 49 13.84 2.99 3.15
C VAL A 49 13.56 3.42 1.73
N THR A 50 12.33 3.80 1.44
CA THR A 50 11.92 4.33 0.15
C THR A 50 11.78 5.85 0.24
N ILE A 51 12.33 6.56 -0.74
CA ILE A 51 12.30 8.01 -0.87
C ILE A 51 11.60 8.33 -2.19
N PHE A 52 10.56 9.14 -2.15
CA PHE A 52 9.89 9.61 -3.36
C PHE A 52 10.56 10.89 -3.84
N ALA A 53 10.96 10.92 -5.11
CA ALA A 53 11.51 12.09 -5.78
C ALA A 53 10.39 12.98 -6.31
N ALA A 54 9.55 13.48 -5.38
CA ALA A 54 8.47 14.40 -5.66
C ALA A 54 8.96 15.85 -5.59
N ASP A 55 8.40 16.74 -6.38
CA ASP A 55 8.72 18.19 -6.39
C ASP A 55 8.35 18.91 -5.06
N THR A 56 7.79 18.18 -4.11
CA THR A 56 7.43 18.71 -2.80
C THR A 56 8.56 18.50 -1.79
N ASN A 57 9.09 19.57 -1.26
CA ASN A 57 10.12 19.55 -0.20
C ASN A 57 9.50 19.07 1.12
N VAL A 58 9.36 17.74 1.28
CA VAL A 58 8.86 17.13 2.52
C VAL A 58 9.96 17.17 3.57
N THR A 59 10.08 18.26 4.27
CA THR A 59 11.18 18.54 5.20
C THR A 59 11.09 17.81 6.54
N LYS A 60 10.06 17.00 6.79
CA LYS A 60 9.86 16.37 8.12
C LYS A 60 9.12 15.03 8.09
N LEU A 61 9.53 14.10 7.22
CA LEU A 61 9.12 12.71 7.44
C LEU A 61 9.92 12.15 8.63
N SER A 62 9.25 11.81 9.73
CA SER A 62 9.95 11.29 10.91
C SER A 62 10.18 9.78 10.78
N HIS A 63 9.23 9.03 10.25
CA HIS A 63 9.31 7.58 10.03
C HIS A 63 8.11 7.11 9.20
N TRP A 64 8.21 5.88 8.69
CA TRP A 64 7.09 5.17 8.06
C TRP A 64 6.48 4.18 9.04
N GLU A 65 5.17 4.15 9.11
CA GLU A 65 4.41 3.13 9.84
C GLU A 65 3.53 2.35 8.89
N THR A 66 3.52 1.02 9.03
CA THR A 66 2.64 0.17 8.26
C THR A 66 1.29 0.03 8.97
N ALA A 67 0.27 0.70 8.45
CA ALA A 67 -1.08 0.63 8.98
C ALA A 67 -1.76 -0.71 8.67
N VAL A 68 -1.48 -1.30 7.50
CA VAL A 68 -2.00 -2.60 7.06
C VAL A 68 -0.85 -3.41 6.48
N LYS A 69 -0.58 -4.57 7.06
CA LYS A 69 0.47 -5.49 6.60
C LYS A 69 -0.12 -6.50 5.61
N ALA A 70 0.71 -6.99 4.69
CA ALA A 70 0.31 -8.05 3.77
C ALA A 70 -0.22 -9.29 4.51
N SER A 71 0.41 -9.66 5.63
CA SER A 71 0.04 -10.83 6.44
C SER A 71 -1.13 -10.61 7.41
N ASP A 72 -1.78 -9.46 7.39
CA ASP A 72 -2.92 -9.19 8.26
C ASP A 72 -4.16 -10.01 7.86
N SER A 73 -5.07 -10.22 8.81
CA SER A 73 -6.33 -10.92 8.53
C SER A 73 -7.33 -9.99 7.85
N TRP A 74 -7.96 -10.50 6.82
CA TRP A 74 -8.98 -9.83 6.03
C TRP A 74 -10.31 -10.56 6.07
N LYS A 75 -11.39 -9.82 5.92
CA LYS A 75 -12.67 -10.38 5.50
C LYS A 75 -12.67 -10.50 3.98
N TYR A 76 -13.05 -11.65 3.46
CA TYR A 76 -13.09 -11.86 2.02
C TYR A 76 -14.31 -12.63 1.56
N ARG A 77 -14.64 -12.44 0.29
CA ARG A 77 -15.66 -13.18 -0.44
C ARG A 77 -15.13 -13.50 -1.83
N ALA A 78 -14.88 -14.77 -2.10
CA ALA A 78 -14.51 -15.29 -3.40
C ALA A 78 -15.77 -15.68 -4.17
N ASN A 79 -16.07 -15.03 -5.28
CA ASN A 79 -17.30 -15.23 -6.02
C ASN A 79 -17.11 -14.99 -7.51
N THR A 80 -17.94 -15.67 -8.29
CA THR A 80 -18.08 -15.45 -9.74
C THR A 80 -19.03 -14.28 -10.09
N SER A 81 -19.69 -13.68 -9.10
CA SER A 81 -20.59 -12.54 -9.26
C SER A 81 -20.37 -11.50 -8.19
N ALA A 82 -20.68 -10.24 -8.51
CA ALA A 82 -20.64 -9.14 -7.55
C ALA A 82 -21.39 -9.48 -6.25
N PRO A 83 -20.96 -8.96 -5.10
CA PRO A 83 -21.68 -9.13 -3.85
C PRO A 83 -23.12 -8.64 -4.04
N ALA A 84 -24.09 -9.50 -3.73
CA ALA A 84 -25.50 -9.13 -3.83
C ALA A 84 -25.80 -8.03 -2.82
N SER A 85 -26.48 -6.99 -3.29
CA SER A 85 -27.06 -5.86 -2.57
C SER A 85 -26.25 -5.23 -1.43
N GLY A 86 -26.23 -3.93 -1.39
CA GLY A 86 -25.56 -3.11 -0.39
C GLY A 86 -24.22 -2.58 -0.90
N ASN A 87 -23.86 -1.43 -0.38
CA ASN A 87 -22.58 -0.83 -0.67
C ASN A 87 -21.49 -1.50 0.16
N TRP A 88 -20.96 -2.64 -0.31
CA TRP A 88 -19.90 -3.37 0.41
C TRP A 88 -18.65 -2.53 0.66
N ARG A 89 -18.50 -1.38 -0.03
CA ARG A 89 -17.41 -0.41 0.16
C ARG A 89 -17.67 0.52 1.36
N ASP A 90 -18.92 0.57 1.84
CA ASP A 90 -19.29 1.42 2.98
C ASP A 90 -18.58 0.93 4.26
N PRO A 91 -17.96 1.82 5.04
CA PRO A 91 -17.39 1.46 6.35
C PRO A 91 -18.38 0.77 7.30
N ALA A 92 -19.66 1.12 7.22
CA ALA A 92 -20.72 0.53 8.03
C ALA A 92 -21.28 -0.80 7.48
N PHE A 93 -20.77 -1.30 6.37
CA PHE A 93 -21.24 -2.56 5.80
C PHE A 93 -20.99 -3.73 6.77
N ASN A 94 -22.03 -4.57 6.97
CA ASN A 94 -21.91 -5.76 7.79
C ASN A 94 -21.30 -6.91 6.99
N ASP A 95 -20.03 -7.19 7.23
CA ASP A 95 -19.26 -8.28 6.60
C ASP A 95 -19.14 -9.52 7.51
N ALA A 96 -19.98 -9.66 8.55
CA ALA A 96 -19.89 -10.77 9.49
C ALA A 96 -20.07 -12.15 8.83
N SER A 97 -20.81 -12.21 7.73
CA SER A 97 -21.00 -13.45 6.94
C SER A 97 -19.86 -13.76 5.97
N TRP A 98 -18.88 -12.87 5.81
CA TRP A 98 -17.74 -13.09 4.94
C TRP A 98 -16.73 -14.01 5.62
N SER A 99 -15.99 -14.77 4.84
CA SER A 99 -14.87 -15.57 5.32
C SER A 99 -13.76 -14.67 5.87
N SER A 100 -12.86 -15.25 6.67
CA SER A 100 -11.66 -14.57 7.15
C SER A 100 -10.43 -15.34 6.71
N GLY A 101 -9.40 -14.64 6.29
CA GLY A 101 -8.13 -15.22 5.87
C GLY A 101 -6.98 -14.27 6.03
N THR A 102 -5.77 -14.80 6.05
CA THR A 102 -4.52 -14.04 6.04
C THR A 102 -4.35 -13.42 4.65
N GLY A 103 -3.84 -12.21 4.59
CA GLY A 103 -3.56 -11.50 3.33
C GLY A 103 -2.56 -12.22 2.43
N GLY A 104 -2.47 -11.82 1.16
CA GLY A 104 -2.21 -12.67 0.05
C GLY A 104 -3.41 -13.61 -0.11
N ILE A 105 -4.52 -13.13 -0.69
CA ILE A 105 -5.71 -13.96 -0.94
C ILE A 105 -5.83 -14.10 -2.45
N GLY A 106 -5.43 -15.25 -2.94
CA GLY A 106 -5.30 -15.50 -4.37
C GLY A 106 -5.37 -16.97 -4.73
N MET A 107 -4.85 -17.32 -5.91
CA MET A 107 -4.90 -18.65 -6.47
C MET A 107 -3.65 -18.95 -7.30
N SER A 108 -2.95 -20.03 -6.97
CA SER A 108 -2.02 -20.76 -7.85
C SER A 108 -0.54 -20.34 -7.90
N ASP A 109 -0.06 -19.34 -7.20
CA ASP A 109 1.33 -18.86 -7.30
C ASP A 109 2.21 -19.19 -6.08
N SER A 110 1.64 -19.78 -5.03
CA SER A 110 2.35 -20.27 -3.84
C SER A 110 2.83 -19.22 -2.85
N ASP A 111 2.49 -17.95 -3.00
CA ASP A 111 2.76 -16.84 -2.07
C ASP A 111 1.51 -16.39 -1.30
N ASP A 112 0.36 -16.97 -1.60
CA ASP A 112 -0.89 -16.71 -0.92
C ASP A 112 -0.90 -17.20 0.53
N GLY A 113 -1.22 -16.29 1.46
CA GLY A 113 -1.56 -16.64 2.84
C GLY A 113 -2.92 -17.34 2.96
N THR A 114 -3.79 -17.16 1.97
CA THR A 114 -5.11 -17.78 1.87
C THR A 114 -5.42 -18.12 0.43
N SER A 115 -5.39 -19.41 0.09
CA SER A 115 -5.75 -19.87 -1.26
C SER A 115 -7.27 -19.94 -1.43
N VAL A 116 -7.75 -19.40 -2.54
CA VAL A 116 -9.13 -19.48 -3.03
C VAL A 116 -9.14 -20.15 -4.40
N SER A 117 -10.23 -20.82 -4.76
CA SER A 117 -10.33 -21.51 -6.04
C SER A 117 -11.72 -21.38 -6.64
N GLY A 118 -11.80 -21.53 -7.96
CA GLY A 118 -13.09 -21.53 -8.68
C GLY A 118 -13.81 -20.18 -8.68
N CYS A 119 -13.08 -19.06 -8.51
CA CYS A 119 -13.63 -17.70 -8.57
C CYS A 119 -12.91 -16.88 -9.64
N VAL A 120 -13.60 -15.89 -10.20
CA VAL A 120 -13.04 -14.89 -11.12
C VAL A 120 -12.81 -13.55 -10.45
N SER A 121 -13.24 -13.41 -9.21
CA SER A 121 -13.04 -12.19 -8.42
C SER A 121 -13.04 -12.47 -6.94
N VAL A 122 -12.23 -11.70 -6.21
CA VAL A 122 -12.18 -11.72 -4.75
C VAL A 122 -12.48 -10.32 -4.24
N TYR A 123 -13.44 -10.23 -3.34
CA TYR A 123 -13.77 -8.99 -2.61
C TYR A 123 -13.13 -9.08 -1.24
N MET A 124 -12.38 -8.06 -0.87
CA MET A 124 -11.63 -8.04 0.38
C MET A 124 -11.99 -6.79 1.18
N ARG A 125 -12.10 -6.93 2.49
CA ARG A 125 -12.37 -5.82 3.40
C ARG A 125 -11.51 -5.93 4.64
N ARG A 126 -11.02 -4.79 5.11
CA ARG A 126 -10.32 -4.68 6.37
C ARG A 126 -10.55 -3.31 6.99
N SER A 127 -10.78 -3.28 8.28
CA SER A 127 -10.76 -2.05 9.08
C SER A 127 -9.41 -1.89 9.76
N PHE A 128 -8.91 -0.67 9.79
CA PHE A 128 -7.74 -0.29 10.56
C PHE A 128 -7.97 1.08 11.19
N THR A 129 -7.19 1.40 12.21
CA THR A 129 -7.33 2.64 12.95
C THR A 129 -6.05 3.45 12.88
N ILE A 130 -6.17 4.72 12.58
CA ILE A 130 -5.11 5.71 12.71
C ILE A 130 -5.49 6.64 13.87
N SER A 131 -4.66 6.66 14.90
CA SER A 131 -4.96 7.39 16.14
C SER A 131 -4.89 8.91 15.98
N ASP A 132 -4.06 9.39 15.06
CA ASP A 132 -3.86 10.82 14.83
C ASP A 132 -3.53 11.10 13.37
N THR A 133 -4.57 11.48 12.61
CA THR A 133 -4.42 11.79 11.18
C THR A 133 -3.67 13.09 10.90
N SER A 134 -3.54 13.99 11.88
CA SER A 134 -2.81 15.24 11.71
C SER A 134 -1.29 15.02 11.56
N LYS A 135 -0.82 13.84 11.93
CA LYS A 135 0.58 13.43 11.80
C LYS A 135 0.90 12.73 10.48
N ILE A 136 -0.11 12.42 9.67
CA ILE A 136 0.11 11.79 8.38
C ILE A 136 0.55 12.87 7.39
N LEU A 137 1.75 12.73 6.91
CA LEU A 137 2.28 13.59 5.87
C LEU A 137 2.03 12.99 4.49
N ASN A 138 2.31 11.69 4.35
CA ASN A 138 2.08 10.92 3.14
C ASN A 138 1.51 9.54 3.48
N ALA A 139 0.75 8.99 2.55
CA ALA A 139 0.29 7.61 2.59
C ALA A 139 0.66 6.90 1.30
N VAL A 140 1.24 5.71 1.41
CA VAL A 140 1.60 4.86 0.27
C VAL A 140 0.70 3.64 0.30
N PHE A 141 0.11 3.34 -0.85
CA PHE A 141 -0.66 2.13 -1.08
C PHE A 141 0.13 1.21 -2.00
N ASN A 142 0.59 0.08 -1.45
CA ASN A 142 1.22 -0.99 -2.20
C ASN A 142 0.24 -2.15 -2.33
N MET A 143 0.07 -2.66 -3.55
CA MET A 143 -0.77 -3.81 -3.85
C MET A 143 -0.02 -4.75 -4.78
N ASP A 144 0.15 -5.99 -4.34
CA ASP A 144 0.50 -7.10 -5.20
C ASP A 144 -0.79 -7.65 -5.81
N PHE A 145 -0.84 -7.81 -7.12
CA PHE A 145 -2.06 -8.20 -7.83
C PHE A 145 -1.72 -8.93 -9.13
N ASP A 146 -2.57 -9.86 -9.47
CA ASP A 146 -2.63 -10.50 -10.77
C ASP A 146 -3.89 -10.05 -11.52
N ASP A 147 -3.79 -9.88 -12.85
CA ASP A 147 -4.82 -9.32 -13.74
C ASP A 147 -5.21 -7.86 -13.45
N GLY A 148 -5.88 -7.56 -12.35
CA GLY A 148 -6.29 -6.20 -12.03
C GLY A 148 -7.02 -6.04 -10.70
N PHE A 149 -7.13 -4.80 -10.23
CA PHE A 149 -7.82 -4.50 -8.97
C PHE A 149 -8.49 -3.12 -8.97
N VAL A 150 -9.42 -2.93 -8.03
CA VAL A 150 -9.93 -1.62 -7.63
C VAL A 150 -9.89 -1.53 -6.11
N ALA A 151 -9.22 -0.52 -5.59
CA ALA A 151 -9.10 -0.25 -4.16
C ALA A 151 -9.96 0.93 -3.71
N TYR A 152 -10.56 0.80 -2.55
CA TYR A 152 -11.39 1.83 -1.93
C TYR A 152 -10.92 2.10 -0.49
N LEU A 153 -10.87 3.35 -0.11
CA LEU A 153 -10.68 3.78 1.27
C LEU A 153 -11.93 4.54 1.72
N ASN A 154 -12.61 4.04 2.76
CA ASN A 154 -13.86 4.60 3.26
C ASN A 154 -14.92 4.85 2.16
N GLY A 155 -15.05 3.93 1.22
CA GLY A 155 -16.00 3.99 0.12
C GLY A 155 -15.55 4.83 -1.08
N VAL A 156 -14.44 5.54 -0.99
CA VAL A 156 -13.86 6.33 -2.08
C VAL A 156 -12.82 5.50 -2.83
N GLU A 157 -12.92 5.43 -4.15
CA GLU A 157 -11.94 4.76 -5.00
C GLU A 157 -10.60 5.51 -4.93
N ILE A 158 -9.52 4.81 -4.58
CA ILE A 158 -8.17 5.37 -4.45
C ILE A 158 -7.19 4.84 -5.50
N ALA A 159 -7.45 3.66 -6.06
CA ALA A 159 -6.62 3.08 -7.11
C ALA A 159 -7.42 2.09 -7.97
N ARG A 160 -7.03 1.96 -9.24
CA ARG A 160 -7.59 1.00 -10.19
C ARG A 160 -6.55 0.62 -11.23
N VAL A 161 -6.42 -0.67 -11.50
CA VAL A 161 -5.53 -1.20 -12.54
C VAL A 161 -6.29 -2.24 -13.35
N ASN A 162 -6.22 -2.15 -14.67
CA ASN A 162 -6.74 -3.09 -15.67
C ASN A 162 -8.26 -3.41 -15.59
N LEU A 163 -9.04 -2.71 -14.82
CA LEU A 163 -10.46 -2.98 -14.61
C LEU A 163 -11.33 -1.77 -14.98
N GLY A 164 -11.65 -1.63 -16.26
CA GLY A 164 -12.65 -0.68 -16.75
C GLY A 164 -12.32 0.79 -16.46
N THR A 165 -13.36 1.62 -16.34
CA THR A 165 -13.24 3.07 -16.16
C THR A 165 -13.45 3.47 -14.70
N PRO A 166 -12.63 4.38 -14.12
CA PRO A 166 -12.81 4.90 -12.77
C PRO A 166 -14.24 5.38 -12.50
N GLY A 167 -14.74 5.10 -11.31
CA GLY A 167 -16.10 5.42 -10.89
C GLY A 167 -17.18 4.42 -11.33
N ASN A 168 -16.91 3.57 -12.31
CA ASN A 168 -17.82 2.51 -12.71
C ASN A 168 -17.48 1.19 -12.00
N PHE A 169 -18.50 0.38 -11.75
CA PHE A 169 -18.26 -0.97 -11.22
C PHE A 169 -17.52 -1.78 -12.28
N PRO A 170 -16.45 -2.53 -11.96
CA PRO A 170 -15.86 -3.45 -12.92
C PRO A 170 -16.87 -4.54 -13.27
N ALA A 171 -16.98 -4.79 -14.57
CA ALA A 171 -17.89 -5.81 -15.12
C ALA A 171 -17.32 -7.22 -14.95
#